data_611c132b7e6423c5310b3f076459ba33
#
_entry.id   611c132b7e6423c5310b3f076459ba33
#
_cell.length_a   1.000
_cell.length_b   1.000
_cell.length_c   1.000
_cell.angle_alpha   90.00
_cell.angle_beta   90.00
_cell.angle_gamma   90.00
#
_symmetry.space_group_name_H-M   'P 1'
#
loop_
_entity.id
_entity.type
_entity.pdbx_description
1 polymer ?
#
loop_
_entity_poly.entity_id
_entity_poly.type
_entity_poly.pdbx_seq_one_letter_code
_entity_poly.pdbx_strand_id
1 'polypeptide(L)'
;MKPNKLKHMERIDPARLAENFIELIGKEWMLVTAGSPEKFNTMTASWGGAGFLWNRPVAFVFVRPERYTYEFMEREACFTLSFLGHGGREAYRVCGSKS
;
A
#
# COMPACT_ATOMS: atom_id res chain seq x y z
N MET A 1 12.80 -17.15 -20.25
CA MET A 1 11.88 -16.51 -19.34
C MET A 1 12.27 -15.05 -19.14
N LYS A 2 11.29 -14.22 -19.13
CA LYS A 2 11.59 -12.82 -18.89
C LYS A 2 12.09 -12.63 -17.47
N PRO A 3 12.83 -11.56 -17.24
CA PRO A 3 13.35 -11.29 -15.91
C PRO A 3 12.23 -11.22 -14.89
N ASN A 4 12.49 -11.82 -13.77
CA ASN A 4 11.56 -11.74 -12.67
C ASN A 4 11.72 -10.36 -12.02
N LYS A 5 10.63 -9.61 -11.96
CA LYS A 5 10.67 -8.31 -11.35
C LYS A 5 11.12 -8.36 -9.89
N LEU A 6 10.88 -9.47 -9.22
CA LEU A 6 11.30 -9.63 -7.84
C LEU A 6 12.81 -9.61 -7.68
N LYS A 7 13.57 -9.85 -8.76
CA LYS A 7 15.02 -9.74 -8.68
C LYS A 7 15.49 -8.33 -8.41
N HIS A 8 14.65 -7.35 -8.70
CA HIS A 8 14.98 -5.95 -8.47
C HIS A 8 14.42 -5.43 -7.14
N MET A 9 13.77 -6.30 -6.39
CA MET A 9 13.23 -5.95 -5.09
C MET A 9 14.12 -6.53 -4.02
N GLU A 10 14.45 -5.73 -3.03
CA GLU A 10 15.22 -6.23 -1.92
C GLU A 10 14.49 -5.99 -0.63
N ARG A 11 14.72 -6.90 0.31
CA ARG A 11 14.14 -6.81 1.62
C ARG A 11 15.03 -5.95 2.48
N ILE A 12 14.45 -4.96 3.12
CA ILE A 12 15.22 -4.08 3.97
C ILE A 12 14.59 -4.04 5.36
N ASP A 13 15.41 -3.65 6.33
CA ASP A 13 14.92 -3.40 7.69
C ASP A 13 14.07 -2.13 7.63
N PRO A 14 12.83 -2.16 8.13
CA PRO A 14 11.98 -0.95 8.13
C PRO A 14 12.66 0.26 8.78
N ALA A 15 13.54 0.04 9.73
CA ALA A 15 14.24 1.14 10.40
C ALA A 15 15.14 1.92 9.45
N ARG A 16 15.45 1.35 8.27
CA ARG A 16 16.29 2.02 7.28
C ARG A 16 15.52 2.97 6.38
N LEU A 17 14.19 2.98 6.49
CA LEU A 17 13.37 3.90 5.70
C LEU A 17 13.63 5.33 6.16
N ALA A 18 13.89 6.19 5.21
CA ALA A 18 14.19 7.60 5.49
C ALA A 18 13.18 8.53 4.81
N GLU A 19 12.02 8.00 4.43
CA GLU A 19 11.03 8.76 3.69
C GLU A 19 10.32 9.77 4.56
N ASN A 20 9.93 10.87 3.93
CA ASN A 20 9.03 11.82 4.56
C ASN A 20 7.61 11.31 4.31
N PHE A 21 7.03 10.64 5.30
CA PHE A 21 5.72 10.00 5.11
C PHE A 21 4.59 10.99 4.95
N ILE A 22 4.77 12.21 5.42
CA ILE A 22 3.76 13.25 5.19
C ILE A 22 3.63 13.52 3.68
N GLU A 23 4.77 13.68 3.00
CA GLU A 23 4.78 13.90 1.57
C GLU A 23 4.40 12.64 0.81
N LEU A 24 4.97 11.51 1.21
CA LEU A 24 4.79 10.26 0.50
C LEU A 24 3.33 9.81 0.49
N ILE A 25 2.69 9.85 1.64
CA ILE A 25 1.31 9.40 1.75
C ILE A 25 0.33 10.52 1.38
N GLY A 26 0.56 11.70 1.91
CA GLY A 26 -0.39 12.80 1.74
C GLY A 26 -0.45 13.37 0.34
N LYS A 27 0.69 13.43 -0.34
CA LYS A 27 0.76 14.08 -1.64
C LYS A 27 1.03 13.14 -2.80
N GLU A 28 1.79 12.07 -2.56
CA GLU A 28 2.12 11.14 -3.64
C GLU A 28 1.17 9.95 -3.67
N TRP A 29 0.57 9.63 -2.53
CA TRP A 29 -0.44 8.59 -2.37
C TRP A 29 0.15 7.18 -2.43
N MET A 30 -0.68 6.21 -2.09
CA MET A 30 -0.26 4.82 -2.09
C MET A 30 -1.39 3.93 -2.56
N LEU A 31 -1.05 2.71 -2.93
CA LEU A 31 -2.03 1.69 -3.26
C LEU A 31 -2.10 0.70 -2.10
N VAL A 32 -3.31 0.45 -1.64
CA VAL A 32 -3.57 -0.57 -0.62
C VAL A 32 -4.15 -1.78 -1.33
N THR A 33 -3.48 -2.90 -1.22
CA THR A 33 -3.92 -4.13 -1.88
C THR A 33 -4.12 -5.22 -0.84
N ALA A 34 -5.26 -5.90 -0.93
CA ALA A 34 -5.56 -7.02 -0.05
C ALA A 34 -6.20 -8.13 -0.86
N GLY A 35 -6.02 -9.36 -0.40
CA GLY A 35 -6.55 -10.53 -1.07
C GLY A 35 -5.47 -11.55 -1.32
N SER A 36 -5.76 -12.47 -2.24
CA SER A 36 -4.83 -13.50 -2.67
C SER A 36 -4.41 -13.22 -4.11
N PRO A 37 -3.38 -13.91 -4.62
CA PRO A 37 -3.02 -13.75 -6.03
C PRO A 37 -4.18 -14.06 -6.99
N GLU A 38 -5.09 -14.92 -6.58
CA GLU A 38 -6.23 -15.31 -7.42
C GLU A 38 -7.36 -14.31 -7.34
N LYS A 39 -7.50 -13.65 -6.20
CA LYS A 39 -8.59 -12.69 -6.03
C LYS A 39 -8.16 -11.61 -5.05
N PHE A 40 -7.94 -10.43 -5.56
CA PHE A 40 -7.51 -9.31 -4.75
C PHE A 40 -8.18 -8.03 -5.22
N ASN A 41 -8.07 -7.01 -4.40
CA ASN A 41 -8.54 -5.69 -4.77
C ASN A 41 -7.55 -4.65 -4.29
N THR A 42 -7.50 -3.55 -5.02
CA THR A 42 -6.55 -2.46 -4.75
C THR A 42 -7.30 -1.14 -4.73
N MET A 43 -6.95 -0.28 -3.80
CA MET A 43 -7.53 1.06 -3.73
C MET A 43 -6.42 2.08 -3.50
N THR A 44 -6.68 3.31 -3.92
CA THR A 44 -5.79 4.42 -3.64
C THR A 44 -6.11 4.98 -2.26
N ALA A 45 -5.07 5.29 -1.49
CA ALA A 45 -5.23 5.88 -0.18
C ALA A 45 -4.22 7.01 0.01
N SER A 46 -4.61 8.00 0.78
CA SER A 46 -3.74 9.12 1.12
C SER A 46 -3.75 9.40 2.62
N TRP A 47 -4.29 8.49 3.40
CA TRP A 47 -4.35 8.62 4.86
C TRP A 47 -3.66 7.44 5.51
N GLY A 48 -2.72 7.73 6.38
CA GLY A 48 -2.01 6.70 7.09
C GLY A 48 -0.65 7.18 7.52
N GLY A 49 0.22 6.24 7.86
CA GLY A 49 1.56 6.58 8.28
C GLY A 49 2.36 5.36 8.68
N ALA A 50 3.52 5.63 9.25
CA ALA A 50 4.38 4.58 9.76
C ALA A 50 4.96 5.06 11.09
N GLY A 51 5.25 4.12 11.97
CA GLY A 51 5.79 4.48 13.26
C GLY A 51 6.19 3.25 14.04
N PHE A 52 6.13 3.36 15.35
CA PHE A 52 6.58 2.32 16.23
C PHE A 52 5.51 2.07 17.30
N LEU A 53 5.03 0.83 17.38
CA LEU A 53 3.96 0.46 18.29
C LEU A 53 4.18 -0.96 18.78
N TRP A 54 3.98 -1.16 20.08
CA TRP A 54 4.16 -2.47 20.69
C TRP A 54 5.57 -3.01 20.40
N ASN A 55 6.56 -2.12 20.47
CA ASN A 55 7.96 -2.44 20.29
C ASN A 55 8.28 -2.99 18.88
N ARG A 56 7.55 -2.54 17.88
CA ARG A 56 7.71 -2.99 16.49
C ARG A 56 7.52 -1.84 15.52
N PRO A 57 8.19 -1.87 14.39
CA PRO A 57 7.86 -0.96 13.29
C PRO A 57 6.47 -1.34 12.76
N VAL A 58 5.63 -0.35 12.54
CA VAL A 58 4.28 -0.58 12.03
C VAL A 58 3.97 0.42 10.94
N ALA A 59 3.10 0.02 10.02
CA ALA A 59 2.45 0.93 9.09
C ALA A 59 0.96 0.85 9.37
N PHE A 60 0.26 1.97 9.20
CA PHE A 60 -1.18 1.98 9.40
C PHE A 60 -1.84 2.72 8.27
N VAL A 61 -3.07 2.34 7.96
CA VAL A 61 -3.84 2.91 6.88
C VAL A 61 -5.30 2.88 7.29
N PHE A 62 -6.06 3.85 6.79
CA PHE A 62 -7.49 3.94 7.10
C PHE A 62 -8.27 3.56 5.85
N VAL A 63 -9.13 2.56 5.98
CA VAL A 63 -9.95 2.07 4.89
C VAL A 63 -11.41 2.20 5.30
N ARG A 64 -12.16 3.03 4.58
CA ARG A 64 -13.56 3.23 4.90
C ARG A 64 -14.38 2.00 4.52
N PRO A 65 -15.43 1.68 5.29
CA PRO A 65 -16.23 0.47 5.04
C PRO A 65 -16.88 0.42 3.66
N GLU A 66 -17.15 1.56 3.04
CA GLU A 66 -17.78 1.58 1.74
C GLU A 66 -16.83 1.26 0.60
N ARG A 67 -15.52 1.16 0.85
CA ARG A 67 -14.56 0.78 -0.18
C ARG A 67 -14.56 -0.74 -0.34
N TYR A 68 -14.52 -1.19 -1.59
CA TYR A 68 -14.55 -2.63 -1.86
C TYR A 68 -13.35 -3.37 -1.24
N THR A 69 -12.19 -2.72 -1.23
CA THR A 69 -10.99 -3.29 -0.61
C THR A 69 -11.22 -3.64 0.86
N TYR A 70 -12.13 -2.92 1.53
CA TYR A 70 -12.43 -3.17 2.93
C TYR A 70 -12.82 -4.61 3.19
N GLU A 71 -13.62 -5.20 2.29
CA GLU A 71 -14.05 -6.59 2.47
C GLU A 71 -12.88 -7.55 2.42
N PHE A 72 -11.90 -7.26 1.55
CA PHE A 72 -10.72 -8.10 1.45
C PHE A 72 -9.86 -7.99 2.70
N MET A 73 -9.74 -6.78 3.25
CA MET A 73 -8.94 -6.58 4.44
C MET A 73 -9.56 -7.23 5.67
N GLU A 74 -10.88 -7.35 5.70
CA GLU A 74 -11.56 -8.03 6.80
C GLU A 74 -11.31 -9.53 6.78
N ARG A 75 -11.08 -10.10 5.61
CA ARG A 75 -10.89 -11.54 5.47
C ARG A 75 -9.44 -11.97 5.56
N GLU A 76 -8.52 -11.12 5.12
CA GLU A 76 -7.12 -11.51 4.95
C GLU A 76 -6.29 -11.11 6.14
N ALA A 77 -5.26 -11.89 6.40
CA ALA A 77 -4.35 -11.60 7.51
C ALA A 77 -3.35 -10.51 7.17
N CYS A 78 -3.15 -10.24 5.89
CA CYS A 78 -2.12 -9.30 5.45
C CYS A 78 -2.63 -8.41 4.33
N PHE A 79 -1.97 -7.27 4.17
CA PHE A 79 -2.19 -6.40 3.04
C PHE A 79 -0.86 -5.75 2.68
N THR A 80 -0.80 -5.12 1.51
CA THR A 80 0.40 -4.42 1.09
C THR A 80 0.11 -2.97 0.81
N LEU A 81 1.13 -2.15 0.99
CA LEU A 81 1.10 -0.74 0.64
C LEU A 81 2.19 -0.52 -0.41
N SER A 82 1.80 0.02 -1.56
CA SER A 82 2.75 0.24 -2.65
C SER A 82 2.79 1.72 -2.99
N PHE A 83 4.01 2.21 -3.21
CA PHE A 83 4.24 3.62 -3.52
C PHE A 83 4.86 3.71 -4.90
N LEU A 84 4.13 4.28 -5.85
CA LEU A 84 4.53 4.32 -7.24
C LEU A 84 5.16 5.65 -7.65
N GLY A 85 5.11 6.63 -6.75
CA GLY A 85 5.61 7.95 -7.06
C GLY A 85 4.75 8.67 -8.08
N HIS A 86 5.30 9.71 -8.67
CA HIS A 86 4.54 10.52 -9.61
C HIS A 86 4.17 9.78 -10.89
N GLY A 87 4.94 8.76 -11.25
CA GLY A 87 4.65 7.96 -12.44
C GLY A 87 3.42 7.09 -12.29
N GLY A 88 2.88 6.95 -11.08
CA GLY A 88 1.72 6.12 -10.84
C GLY A 88 0.39 6.84 -10.84
N ARG A 89 0.36 8.10 -11.29
CA ARG A 89 -0.86 8.92 -11.18
C ARG A 89 -2.08 8.28 -11.81
N GLU A 90 -1.91 7.68 -12.99
CA GLU A 90 -3.05 7.06 -13.66
C GLU A 90 -3.57 5.87 -12.87
N ALA A 91 -2.67 5.04 -12.35
CA ALA A 91 -3.08 3.89 -11.55
C ALA A 91 -3.80 4.34 -10.28
N TYR A 92 -3.30 5.38 -9.64
CA TYR A 92 -3.95 5.92 -8.44
C TYR A 92 -5.35 6.41 -8.75
N ARG A 93 -5.52 7.10 -9.88
CA ARG A 93 -6.82 7.64 -10.25
C ARG A 93 -7.82 6.52 -10.50
N VAL A 94 -7.42 5.51 -11.24
CA VAL A 94 -8.30 4.38 -11.54
C VAL A 94 -8.67 3.62 -10.27
N CYS A 95 -7.69 3.29 -9.45
CA CYS A 95 -7.94 2.53 -8.23
C CYS A 95 -8.73 3.33 -7.21
N GLY A 96 -8.62 4.64 -7.24
CA GLY A 96 -9.37 5.49 -6.33
C GLY A 96 -10.84 5.61 -6.69
N SER A 97 -11.18 5.49 -7.97
CA SER A 97 -12.56 5.66 -8.42
C SER A 97 -13.29 4.34 -8.63
N LYS A 98 -12.58 3.24 -8.83
CA LYS A 98 -13.18 1.96 -9.18
C LYS A 98 -13.23 0.96 -8.02
N SER A 99 -12.61 1.26 -6.94
CA SER A 99 -12.48 0.31 -5.83
C SER A 99 -13.46 0.57 -4.70
#